data_44f7f90179c8f3a5da26e0c5b7da14c6
#
_entry.id   44f7f90179c8f3a5da26e0c5b7da14c6
#
_cell.length_a   1.000
_cell.length_b   1.000
_cell.length_c   1.000
_cell.angle_alpha   90.00
_cell.angle_beta   90.00
_cell.angle_gamma   90.00
#
_symmetry.space_group_name_H-M   'P 1'
#
loop_
_entity.id
_entity.type
_entity.pdbx_description
1 polymer ?
#
loop_
_entity_poly.entity_id
_entity_poly.type
_entity_poly.pdbx_seq_one_letter_code
_entity_poly.pdbx_strand_id
1 'polypeptide(L)'
;MRATLIYRIHPRIHVGVEYNPKVGEVRPLLTLIPITETHNRPAIIFGVSSDRIGTPSGTSLYLTASKDLEHWTGLPIAPYGGIVYGSYEDRFRAIGGLNIRVRPRLTSLIQFDGVKVHPGVTYTVDDTHAFTFLMIRGNRPG
;
A
#
# COMPACT_ATOMS: atom_id res chain seq x y z
N MET A 1 -2.16 -14.14 4.15
CA MET A 1 -0.95 -13.29 4.28
C MET A 1 -0.48 -12.96 2.87
N ARG A 2 -0.11 -11.75 2.59
CA ARG A 2 0.59 -11.36 1.35
C ARG A 2 1.95 -10.79 1.73
N ALA A 3 2.95 -11.09 0.94
CA ALA A 3 4.29 -10.54 1.07
C ALA A 3 4.60 -9.68 -0.15
N THR A 4 5.11 -8.49 0.08
CA THR A 4 5.44 -7.54 -0.98
C THR A 4 6.90 -7.13 -0.84
N LEU A 5 7.65 -7.21 -1.93
CA LEU A 5 8.98 -6.65 -2.06
C LEU A 5 8.91 -5.47 -3.03
N ILE A 6 9.36 -4.31 -2.57
CA ILE A 6 9.37 -3.08 -3.37
C ILE A 6 10.81 -2.63 -3.55
N TYR A 7 11.14 -2.27 -4.78
CA TYR A 7 12.40 -1.66 -5.18
C TYR A 7 12.15 -0.26 -5.72
N ARG A 8 12.83 0.73 -5.16
CA ARG A 8 12.74 2.12 -5.59
C ARG A 8 13.77 2.40 -6.68
N ILE A 9 13.32 2.42 -7.93
CA ILE A 9 14.17 2.77 -9.09
C ILE A 9 14.47 4.27 -9.10
N HIS A 10 13.47 5.07 -8.76
CA HIS A 10 13.54 6.53 -8.74
C HIS A 10 12.69 7.03 -7.57
N PRO A 11 12.93 8.24 -6.99
CA PRO A 11 12.09 8.79 -5.93
C PRO A 11 10.60 8.83 -6.24
N ARG A 12 10.23 8.84 -7.54
CA ARG A 12 8.84 8.87 -8.03
C ARG A 12 8.38 7.57 -8.67
N ILE A 13 9.25 6.55 -8.76
CA ILE A 13 8.94 5.30 -9.46
C ILE A 13 9.40 4.14 -8.59
N HIS A 14 8.45 3.37 -8.11
CA HIS A 14 8.70 2.16 -7.36
C HIS A 14 8.14 0.97 -8.15
N VAL A 15 8.93 -0.09 -8.24
CA VAL A 15 8.51 -1.37 -8.79
C VAL A 15 8.60 -2.44 -7.72
N GLY A 16 7.84 -3.49 -7.86
CA GLY A 16 7.89 -4.57 -6.89
C GLY A 16 7.19 -5.81 -7.36
N VAL A 17 7.17 -6.77 -6.49
CA VAL A 17 6.44 -8.02 -6.65
C VAL A 17 5.64 -8.31 -5.39
N GLU A 18 4.45 -8.82 -5.59
CA GLU A 18 3.59 -9.32 -4.52
C GLU A 18 3.46 -10.84 -4.65
N TYR A 19 3.69 -11.54 -3.57
CA TYR A 19 3.47 -12.98 -3.48
C TYR A 19 2.24 -13.28 -2.62
N ASN A 20 1.31 -14.03 -3.19
CA ASN A 20 0.13 -14.52 -2.48
C ASN A 20 0.24 -16.04 -2.30
N PRO A 21 0.63 -16.53 -1.10
CA PRO A 21 0.83 -17.96 -0.86
C PRO A 21 -0.44 -18.81 -0.96
N LYS A 22 -1.63 -18.20 -0.85
CA LYS A 22 -2.89 -18.95 -1.01
C LYS A 22 -3.17 -19.40 -2.44
N VAL A 23 -2.73 -18.61 -3.38
CA VAL A 23 -2.97 -18.84 -4.81
C VAL A 23 -1.69 -19.31 -5.51
N GLY A 24 -0.53 -19.17 -4.83
CA GLY A 24 0.78 -19.48 -5.39
C GLY A 24 1.21 -18.50 -6.49
N GLU A 25 0.59 -17.30 -6.55
CA GLU A 25 0.86 -16.34 -7.61
C GLU A 25 1.83 -15.24 -7.17
N VAL A 26 2.71 -14.87 -8.09
CA VAL A 26 3.55 -13.69 -8.03
C VAL A 26 3.01 -12.66 -9.01
N ARG A 27 2.81 -11.42 -8.57
CA ARG A 27 2.30 -10.33 -9.41
C ARG A 27 3.21 -9.12 -9.37
N PRO A 28 3.38 -8.42 -10.51
CA PRO A 28 4.14 -7.19 -10.52
C PRO A 28 3.36 -6.06 -9.84
N LEU A 29 4.11 -5.16 -9.21
CA LEU A 29 3.63 -3.91 -8.64
C LEU A 29 4.34 -2.75 -9.31
N LEU A 30 3.60 -1.71 -9.62
CA LEU A 30 4.13 -0.44 -10.10
C LEU A 30 3.48 0.70 -9.33
N THR A 31 4.29 1.61 -8.83
CA THR A 31 3.83 2.82 -8.17
C THR A 31 4.53 4.02 -8.78
N LEU A 32 3.74 4.99 -9.20
CA LEU A 32 4.18 6.28 -9.73
C LEU A 32 3.72 7.39 -8.78
N ILE A 33 4.59 8.35 -8.51
CA ILE A 33 4.30 9.51 -7.67
C ILE A 33 4.40 10.77 -8.55
N PRO A 34 3.35 11.08 -9.34
CA PRO A 34 3.36 12.24 -10.23
C PRO A 34 3.47 13.56 -9.46
N ILE A 35 2.91 13.61 -8.27
CA ILE A 35 2.97 14.77 -7.38
C ILE A 35 3.61 14.34 -6.08
N THR A 36 4.79 14.87 -5.79
CA THR A 36 5.48 14.63 -4.52
C THR A 36 4.90 15.48 -3.42
N GLU A 37 4.94 14.97 -2.21
CA GLU A 37 4.51 15.69 -1.03
C GLU A 37 5.38 16.93 -0.79
N THR A 38 4.73 18.01 -0.34
CA THR A 38 5.36 19.21 0.19
C THR A 38 4.70 19.58 1.51
N HIS A 39 5.21 20.61 2.21
CA HIS A 39 4.63 21.07 3.47
C HIS A 39 3.10 21.31 3.37
N ASN A 40 2.63 21.92 2.29
CA ASN A 40 1.23 22.30 2.09
C ASN A 40 0.45 21.42 1.10
N ARG A 41 1.09 20.41 0.51
CA ARG A 41 0.48 19.61 -0.55
C ARG A 41 0.71 18.11 -0.29
N PRO A 42 -0.35 17.26 -0.38
CA PRO A 42 -0.19 15.82 -0.31
C PRO A 42 0.56 15.28 -1.51
N ALA A 43 1.15 14.10 -1.35
CA ALA A 43 1.58 13.29 -2.49
C ALA A 43 0.36 12.73 -3.20
N ILE A 44 0.41 12.69 -4.53
CA ILE A 44 -0.53 11.93 -5.35
C ILE A 44 0.19 10.71 -5.88
N ILE A 45 -0.41 9.56 -5.69
CA ILE A 45 0.18 8.26 -6.00
C ILE A 45 -0.77 7.52 -6.93
N PHE A 46 -0.23 7.10 -8.06
CA PHE A 46 -0.92 6.23 -9.01
C PHE A 46 -0.18 4.90 -9.08
N GLY A 47 -0.90 3.79 -9.17
CA GLY A 47 -0.22 2.51 -9.27
C GLY A 47 -1.08 1.38 -9.82
N VAL A 48 -0.38 0.29 -10.08
CA VAL A 48 -0.92 -0.98 -10.52
C VAL A 48 -0.51 -2.04 -9.53
N SER A 49 -1.46 -2.82 -9.06
CA SER A 49 -1.20 -3.93 -8.15
C SER A 49 -2.12 -5.12 -8.44
N SER A 50 -2.00 -6.18 -7.67
CA SER A 50 -3.01 -7.23 -7.66
C SER A 50 -4.34 -6.69 -7.15
N ASP A 51 -5.44 -7.31 -7.55
CA ASP A 51 -6.77 -6.94 -7.09
C ASP A 51 -6.93 -7.18 -5.58
N ARG A 52 -8.07 -6.78 -5.06
CA ARG A 52 -8.41 -6.84 -3.64
C ARG A 52 -8.03 -8.17 -2.99
N ILE A 53 -7.60 -8.12 -1.75
CA ILE A 53 -7.33 -9.31 -0.93
C ILE A 53 -8.59 -10.18 -0.84
N GLY A 54 -8.47 -11.45 -1.24
CA GLY A 54 -9.57 -12.42 -1.29
C GLY A 54 -10.17 -12.66 -2.66
N THR A 55 -9.72 -11.95 -3.69
CA THR A 55 -10.02 -12.28 -5.08
C THR A 55 -9.01 -13.30 -5.60
N PRO A 56 -9.43 -14.30 -6.40
CA PRO A 56 -8.53 -15.33 -6.92
C PRO A 56 -7.56 -14.81 -7.96
N SER A 57 -7.95 -13.79 -8.72
CA SER A 57 -7.14 -13.19 -9.78
C SER A 57 -7.55 -11.74 -10.01
N GLY A 58 -6.85 -11.03 -10.85
CA GLY A 58 -7.19 -9.66 -11.24
C GLY A 58 -6.06 -8.68 -10.97
N THR A 59 -6.15 -7.54 -11.66
CA THR A 59 -5.25 -6.40 -11.52
C THR A 59 -6.07 -5.21 -11.07
N SER A 60 -5.52 -4.39 -10.21
CA SER A 60 -6.13 -3.13 -9.80
C SER A 60 -5.30 -1.94 -10.20
N LEU A 61 -5.99 -0.87 -10.56
CA LEU A 61 -5.45 0.47 -10.74
C LEU A 61 -5.89 1.31 -9.56
N TYR A 62 -4.98 2.02 -8.91
CA TYR A 62 -5.33 2.88 -7.78
C TYR A 62 -4.76 4.28 -7.93
N LEU A 63 -5.51 5.23 -7.41
CA LEU A 63 -5.11 6.63 -7.29
C LEU A 63 -5.36 7.07 -5.85
N THR A 64 -4.31 7.46 -5.15
CA THR A 64 -4.38 7.85 -3.74
C THR A 64 -3.67 9.16 -3.49
N ALA A 65 -4.14 9.88 -2.47
CA ALA A 65 -3.43 11.01 -1.88
C ALA A 65 -2.94 10.62 -0.49
N SER A 66 -1.72 10.96 -0.17
CA SER A 66 -1.09 10.68 1.13
C SER A 66 -0.42 11.93 1.69
N LYS A 67 -0.52 12.12 3.00
CA LYS A 67 0.09 13.25 3.69
C LYS A 67 0.73 12.80 5.00
N ASP A 68 2.02 13.13 5.19
CA ASP A 68 2.67 13.01 6.49
C ASP A 68 2.24 14.17 7.39
N LEU A 69 1.67 13.85 8.52
CA LEU A 69 1.16 14.82 9.49
C LEU A 69 2.11 15.06 10.66
N GLU A 70 3.28 14.43 10.69
CA GLU A 70 4.24 14.56 11.79
C GLU A 70 4.61 16.03 12.06
N HIS A 71 4.80 16.79 10.98
CA HIS A 71 5.15 18.20 11.08
C HIS A 71 4.06 19.06 11.74
N TRP A 72 2.78 18.71 11.58
CA TRP A 72 1.65 19.48 12.11
C TRP A 72 1.17 18.98 13.46
N THR A 73 1.26 17.68 13.70
CA THR A 73 0.70 17.02 14.89
C THR A 73 1.75 16.59 15.90
N GLY A 74 3.03 16.55 15.51
CA GLY A 74 4.11 15.94 16.30
C GLY A 74 4.04 14.41 16.39
N LEU A 75 3.06 13.78 15.71
CA LEU A 75 2.89 12.33 15.69
C LEU A 75 3.36 11.76 14.33
N PRO A 76 4.11 10.66 14.33
CA PRO A 76 4.67 10.07 13.10
C PRO A 76 3.60 9.27 12.34
N ILE A 77 2.55 9.95 11.91
CA ILE A 77 1.38 9.38 11.22
C ILE A 77 1.23 9.97 9.83
N ALA A 78 0.93 9.09 8.88
CA ALA A 78 0.68 9.45 7.48
C ALA A 78 -0.61 8.76 6.99
N PRO A 79 -1.76 9.44 7.05
CA PRO A 79 -2.99 8.96 6.44
C PRO A 79 -2.91 9.02 4.91
N TYR A 80 -3.63 8.12 4.27
CA TYR A 80 -3.87 8.15 2.83
C TYR A 80 -5.30 7.76 2.50
N GLY A 81 -5.78 8.21 1.37
CA GLY A 81 -7.11 7.87 0.86
C GLY A 81 -7.16 8.02 -0.64
N GLY A 82 -8.10 7.33 -1.28
CA GLY A 82 -8.26 7.38 -2.71
C GLY A 82 -9.27 6.38 -3.23
N ILE A 83 -9.12 6.06 -4.51
CA ILE A 83 -9.98 5.13 -5.23
C ILE A 83 -9.15 4.04 -5.90
N VAL A 84 -9.74 2.88 -6.02
CA VAL A 84 -9.19 1.74 -6.76
C VAL A 84 -10.24 1.18 -7.70
N TYR A 85 -9.80 0.79 -8.88
CA TYR A 85 -10.57 -0.01 -9.83
C TYR A 85 -9.98 -1.42 -9.88
N GLY A 86 -10.77 -2.43 -9.57
CA GLY A 86 -10.36 -3.84 -9.62
C GLY A 86 -10.98 -4.55 -10.82
N SER A 87 -10.14 -5.19 -11.64
CA SER A 87 -10.60 -5.86 -12.86
C SER A 87 -11.43 -7.12 -12.58
N TYR A 88 -11.25 -7.75 -11.43
CA TYR A 88 -12.02 -8.94 -11.06
C TYR A 88 -13.49 -8.63 -10.74
N GLU A 89 -13.74 -7.54 -10.02
CA GLU A 89 -15.10 -7.15 -9.64
C GLU A 89 -15.69 -6.10 -10.58
N ASP A 90 -14.89 -5.58 -11.51
CA ASP A 90 -15.26 -4.57 -12.51
C ASP A 90 -15.96 -3.35 -11.89
N ARG A 91 -15.37 -2.83 -10.80
CA ARG A 91 -15.93 -1.66 -10.10
C ARG A 91 -14.88 -0.81 -9.40
N PHE A 92 -15.26 0.45 -9.15
CA PHE A 92 -14.51 1.35 -8.30
C PHE A 92 -14.85 1.13 -6.82
N ARG A 93 -13.82 1.31 -5.97
CA ARG A 93 -13.95 1.30 -4.51
C ARG A 93 -13.15 2.44 -3.90
N ALA A 94 -13.66 2.98 -2.79
CA ALA A 94 -12.87 3.87 -1.94
C ALA A 94 -11.90 3.02 -1.12
N ILE A 95 -10.65 3.47 -1.07
CA ILE A 95 -9.59 2.86 -0.26
C ILE A 95 -8.94 3.90 0.63
N GLY A 96 -8.29 3.47 1.67
CA GLY A 96 -7.57 4.38 2.55
C GLY A 96 -6.81 3.64 3.63
N GLY A 97 -6.13 4.39 4.46
CA GLY A 97 -5.40 3.82 5.57
C GLY A 97 -4.57 4.84 6.33
N LEU A 98 -3.84 4.31 7.27
CA LEU A 98 -2.96 5.07 8.15
C LEU A 98 -1.64 4.32 8.29
N ASN A 99 -0.55 5.01 8.03
CA ASN A 99 0.79 4.56 8.33
C ASN A 99 1.25 5.24 9.63
N ILE A 100 1.83 4.45 10.53
CA ILE A 100 2.37 4.92 11.83
C ILE A 100 3.82 4.45 11.90
N ARG A 101 4.77 5.38 11.87
CA ARG A 101 6.19 5.07 12.02
C ARG A 101 6.53 4.78 13.48
N VAL A 102 6.69 3.50 13.81
CA VAL A 102 7.00 3.04 15.16
C VAL A 102 8.50 3.20 15.46
N ARG A 103 9.33 2.96 14.45
CA ARG A 103 10.80 3.10 14.49
C ARG A 103 11.29 3.58 13.12
N PRO A 104 12.54 4.06 12.99
CA PRO A 104 13.08 4.54 11.71
C PRO A 104 12.92 3.57 10.53
N ARG A 105 12.91 2.27 10.80
CA ARG A 105 12.79 1.19 9.79
C ARG A 105 11.52 0.36 9.91
N LEU A 106 10.66 0.67 10.88
CA LEU A 106 9.46 -0.11 11.16
C LEU A 106 8.23 0.79 11.15
N THR A 107 7.33 0.53 10.21
CA THR A 107 6.04 1.23 10.08
C THR A 107 4.91 0.24 10.29
N SER A 108 4.04 0.52 11.23
CA SER A 108 2.74 -0.15 11.34
C SER A 108 1.77 0.49 10.37
N LEU A 109 0.90 -0.29 9.76
CA LEU A 109 -0.09 0.22 8.84
C LEU A 109 -1.47 -0.40 9.12
N ILE A 110 -2.49 0.40 8.87
CA ILE A 110 -3.89 -0.03 8.85
C ILE A 110 -4.41 0.34 7.48
N GLN A 111 -4.84 -0.65 6.70
CA GLN A 111 -5.32 -0.47 5.35
C GLN A 111 -6.78 -0.87 5.22
N PHE A 112 -7.59 -0.03 4.60
CA PHE A 112 -8.94 -0.32 4.15
C PHE A 112 -8.94 -0.53 2.63
N ASP A 113 -9.38 -1.70 2.19
CA ASP A 113 -9.38 -2.13 0.79
C ASP A 113 -10.70 -1.85 0.04
N GLY A 114 -11.57 -1.06 0.64
CA GLY A 114 -12.93 -0.80 0.14
C GLY A 114 -13.99 -1.77 0.66
N VAL A 115 -13.60 -2.79 1.43
CA VAL A 115 -14.50 -3.79 2.03
C VAL A 115 -14.09 -4.14 3.45
N LYS A 116 -12.80 -4.34 3.69
CA LYS A 116 -12.24 -4.82 4.96
C LYS A 116 -11.04 -3.98 5.38
N VAL A 117 -10.76 -4.02 6.68
CA VAL A 117 -9.60 -3.40 7.28
C VAL A 117 -8.53 -4.47 7.50
N HIS A 118 -7.32 -4.20 7.06
CA HIS A 118 -6.17 -5.07 7.15
C HIS A 118 -5.04 -4.38 7.92
N PRO A 119 -4.68 -4.85 9.11
CA PRO A 119 -3.48 -4.41 9.78
C PRO A 119 -2.24 -5.01 9.13
N GLY A 120 -1.14 -4.30 9.17
CA GLY A 120 0.12 -4.77 8.62
C GLY A 120 1.33 -4.08 9.20
N VAL A 121 2.49 -4.51 8.74
CA VAL A 121 3.78 -3.98 9.13
C VAL A 121 4.67 -3.89 7.89
N THR A 122 5.35 -2.76 7.75
CA THR A 122 6.39 -2.56 6.75
C THR A 122 7.74 -2.45 7.45
N TYR A 123 8.71 -3.26 7.02
CA TYR A 123 10.10 -3.16 7.42
C TYR A 123 10.95 -2.66 6.25
N THR A 124 11.60 -1.53 6.44
CA THR A 124 12.51 -0.92 5.46
C THR A 124 13.92 -1.42 5.74
N VAL A 125 14.49 -2.17 4.81
CA VAL A 125 15.86 -2.71 4.91
C VAL A 125 16.87 -1.60 4.68
N ASP A 126 16.68 -0.86 3.60
CA ASP A 126 17.52 0.26 3.17
C ASP A 126 16.68 1.27 2.37
N ASP A 127 17.32 2.31 1.84
CA ASP A 127 16.64 3.38 1.10
C ASP A 127 15.95 2.91 -0.20
N THR A 128 16.22 1.68 -0.63
CA THR A 128 15.73 1.11 -1.89
C THR A 128 14.81 -0.10 -1.71
N HIS A 129 14.86 -0.79 -0.57
CA HIS A 129 14.12 -2.03 -0.33
C HIS A 129 13.22 -1.94 0.90
N ALA A 130 11.98 -2.38 0.75
CA ALA A 130 11.04 -2.53 1.85
C ALA A 130 10.18 -3.79 1.69
N PHE A 131 9.90 -4.43 2.82
CA PHE A 131 9.00 -5.59 2.91
C PHE A 131 7.74 -5.20 3.66
N THR A 132 6.58 -5.51 3.09
CA THR A 132 5.30 -5.27 3.75
C THR A 132 4.56 -6.59 3.96
N PHE A 133 4.12 -6.81 5.20
CA PHE A 133 3.29 -7.94 5.58
C PHE A 133 1.93 -7.43 6.01
N LEU A 134 0.87 -7.90 5.35
CA LEU A 134 -0.51 -7.59 5.67
C LEU A 134 -1.20 -8.80 6.30
N MET A 135 -1.89 -8.57 7.40
CA MET A 135 -2.76 -9.57 8.03
C MET A 135 -4.19 -9.38 7.53
N ILE A 136 -4.75 -10.42 6.98
CA ILE A 136 -6.15 -10.41 6.55
C ILE A 136 -7.02 -10.70 7.76
N ARG A 137 -7.92 -9.77 8.09
CA ARG A 137 -8.86 -9.95 9.19
C ARG A 137 -9.88 -11.04 8.87
N GLY A 138 -9.85 -12.04 9.65
CA GLY A 138 -10.65 -13.26 9.61
C GLY A 138 -9.76 -14.36 10.16
N ASN A 139 -10.26 -15.32 10.91
CA ASN A 139 -9.52 -16.39 11.59
C ASN A 139 -8.65 -17.27 10.66
N ARG A 140 -8.27 -16.77 9.51
CA ARG A 140 -7.41 -17.46 8.53
C ARG A 140 -6.41 -16.48 7.95
N PRO A 141 -5.10 -16.79 8.01
CA PRO A 141 -4.13 -16.06 7.22
C PRO A 141 -4.54 -16.17 5.74
N GLY A 142 -4.61 -15.02 5.08
CA GLY A 142 -4.92 -14.92 3.67
C GLY A 142 -3.81 -15.44 2.80
#